data_29f5c9be07e0a34a6e2042e5308003a2
#
_entry.id   29f5c9be07e0a34a6e2042e5308003a2
#
_cell.length_a   1.000
_cell.length_b   1.000
_cell.length_c   1.000
_cell.angle_alpha   90.00
_cell.angle_beta   90.00
_cell.angle_gamma   90.00
#
_symmetry.space_group_name_H-M   'P 1'
#
loop_
_entity.id
_entity.type
_entity.pdbx_description
1 polymer ?
#
loop_
_entity_poly.entity_id
_entity_poly.type
_entity_poly.pdbx_seq_one_letter_code
_entity_poly.pdbx_strand_id
1 'polypeptide(L)'
;MLILQRQWQIQMKKDSSTEDKIRQAARQVFLAKGFAGCTSREIAEAAGENVALVNYYFRSKGQLYKMIFEDALEDFVNSMIVVFGSDKSLKEKMTIFIEKEYAFLAKHPEIPAFLLNEMNREDGCSIPSNTHFEKIAATGVFAECIKAQQEGTMRPIDLRSIPLLIMSNCHYPIMAKNLIMHLQGMNDNEYEENLKQHREHVSQMLVHYLFPEN
;
A
#
# COMPACT_ATOMS: atom_id res chain seq x y z
N MET A 1 -24.26 24.28 31.64
CA MET A 1 -23.55 24.32 30.32
C MET A 1 -22.20 23.63 30.36
N LEU A 2 -21.30 23.92 31.29
CA LEU A 2 -19.96 23.32 31.42
C LEU A 2 -19.95 21.79 31.64
N ILE A 3 -20.90 21.24 32.42
CA ILE A 3 -20.98 19.79 32.71
C ILE A 3 -21.36 18.98 31.45
N LEU A 4 -22.30 19.48 30.65
CA LEU A 4 -22.72 18.86 29.39
C LEU A 4 -21.61 18.91 28.35
N GLN A 5 -20.85 20.01 28.27
CA GLN A 5 -19.67 20.08 27.40
C GLN A 5 -18.57 19.10 27.80
N ARG A 6 -18.34 18.94 29.12
CA ARG A 6 -17.32 17.98 29.61
C ARG A 6 -17.75 16.54 29.41
N GLN A 7 -19.02 16.21 29.59
CA GLN A 7 -19.55 14.87 29.26
C GLN A 7 -19.47 14.58 27.79
N TRP A 8 -19.79 15.55 26.93
CA TRP A 8 -19.68 15.43 25.47
C TRP A 8 -18.24 15.22 25.02
N GLN A 9 -17.27 15.93 25.56
CA GLN A 9 -15.85 15.75 25.29
C GLN A 9 -15.32 14.38 25.75
N ILE A 10 -15.79 13.89 26.92
CA ILE A 10 -15.41 12.54 27.41
C ILE A 10 -15.99 11.46 26.51
N GLN A 11 -17.22 11.61 26.06
CA GLN A 11 -17.87 10.67 25.15
C GLN A 11 -17.16 10.65 23.81
N MET A 12 -16.86 11.78 23.18
CA MET A 12 -16.12 11.91 21.93
C MET A 12 -14.74 11.26 22.03
N LYS A 13 -14.01 11.46 23.13
CA LYS A 13 -12.69 10.85 23.36
C LYS A 13 -12.77 9.34 23.56
N LYS A 14 -13.85 8.84 24.16
CA LYS A 14 -14.10 7.41 24.35
C LYS A 14 -14.48 6.75 23.03
N ASP A 15 -15.30 7.40 22.20
CA ASP A 15 -15.73 6.90 20.90
C ASP A 15 -14.55 6.82 19.92
N SER A 16 -13.71 7.86 19.85
CA SER A 16 -12.45 7.84 19.07
C SER A 16 -11.52 6.71 19.53
N SER A 17 -11.36 6.51 20.84
CA SER A 17 -10.52 5.43 21.37
C SER A 17 -11.05 4.02 21.03
N THR A 18 -12.38 3.83 20.97
CA THR A 18 -12.98 2.54 20.61
C THR A 18 -12.87 2.27 19.11
N GLU A 19 -13.11 3.26 18.28
CA GLU A 19 -12.91 3.19 16.84
C GLU A 19 -11.47 2.81 16.49
N ASP A 20 -10.48 3.49 17.09
CA ASP A 20 -9.05 3.20 16.87
C ASP A 20 -8.66 1.79 17.33
N LYS A 21 -9.20 1.31 18.47
CA LYS A 21 -8.96 -0.07 18.92
C LYS A 21 -9.48 -1.10 17.91
N ILE A 22 -10.70 -0.90 17.40
CA ILE A 22 -11.28 -1.80 16.40
C ILE A 22 -10.45 -1.77 15.12
N ARG A 23 -10.00 -0.59 14.68
CA ARG A 23 -9.17 -0.43 13.48
C ARG A 23 -7.83 -1.14 13.63
N GLN A 24 -7.14 -1.00 14.77
CA GLN A 24 -5.88 -1.69 15.05
C GLN A 24 -6.04 -3.20 15.13
N ALA A 25 -7.07 -3.69 15.82
CA ALA A 25 -7.38 -5.12 15.90
C ALA A 25 -7.70 -5.70 14.52
N ALA A 26 -8.50 -4.98 13.73
CA ALA A 26 -8.83 -5.38 12.36
C ALA A 26 -7.59 -5.49 11.48
N ARG A 27 -6.66 -4.53 11.57
CA ARG A 27 -5.38 -4.58 10.83
C ARG A 27 -4.62 -5.87 11.16
N GLN A 28 -4.49 -6.24 12.43
CA GLN A 28 -3.81 -7.46 12.85
C GLN A 28 -4.52 -8.74 12.37
N VAL A 29 -5.85 -8.76 12.46
CA VAL A 29 -6.65 -9.92 12.01
C VAL A 29 -6.56 -10.08 10.50
N PHE A 30 -6.61 -8.99 9.74
CA PHE A 30 -6.46 -9.02 8.28
C PHE A 30 -5.06 -9.47 7.85
N LEU A 31 -4.01 -9.03 8.53
CA LEU A 31 -2.64 -9.49 8.27
C LEU A 31 -2.47 -10.98 8.53
N ALA A 32 -3.07 -11.49 9.61
CA ALA A 32 -2.92 -12.89 10.00
C ALA A 32 -3.75 -13.86 9.14
N LYS A 33 -4.97 -13.47 8.71
CA LYS A 33 -5.96 -14.36 8.10
C LYS A 33 -6.39 -13.95 6.68
N GLY A 34 -5.95 -12.79 6.21
CA GLY A 34 -6.44 -12.17 4.99
C GLY A 34 -7.89 -11.66 5.11
N PHE A 35 -8.33 -10.90 4.11
CA PHE A 35 -9.70 -10.37 4.08
C PHE A 35 -10.76 -11.47 4.03
N ALA A 36 -10.58 -12.51 3.22
CA ALA A 36 -11.53 -13.60 3.06
C ALA A 36 -11.58 -14.54 4.28
N GLY A 37 -10.43 -14.72 4.95
CA GLY A 37 -10.26 -15.66 6.05
C GLY A 37 -10.73 -15.18 7.42
N CYS A 38 -11.28 -13.97 7.55
CA CYS A 38 -11.73 -13.43 8.84
C CYS A 38 -13.18 -12.95 8.82
N THR A 39 -13.75 -12.81 10.03
CA THR A 39 -15.12 -12.34 10.26
C THR A 39 -15.14 -11.05 11.12
N SER A 40 -16.23 -10.27 11.05
CA SER A 40 -16.43 -9.12 11.94
C SER A 40 -16.46 -9.52 13.43
N ARG A 41 -16.84 -10.78 13.74
CA ARG A 41 -16.85 -11.30 15.11
C ARG A 41 -15.43 -11.48 15.64
N GLU A 42 -14.53 -12.04 14.85
CA GLU A 42 -13.12 -12.20 15.23
C GLU A 42 -12.42 -10.87 15.40
N ILE A 43 -12.76 -9.86 14.56
CA ILE A 43 -12.27 -8.49 14.73
C ILE A 43 -12.77 -7.89 16.05
N ALA A 44 -14.04 -8.05 16.37
CA ALA A 44 -14.62 -7.57 17.63
C ALA A 44 -13.96 -8.23 18.85
N GLU A 45 -13.78 -9.55 18.81
CA GLU A 45 -13.08 -10.31 19.87
C GLU A 45 -11.64 -9.82 20.06
N ALA A 46 -10.90 -9.61 18.98
CA ALA A 46 -9.53 -9.11 19.02
C ALA A 46 -9.45 -7.67 19.58
N ALA A 47 -10.49 -6.86 19.35
CA ALA A 47 -10.58 -5.50 19.87
C ALA A 47 -11.03 -5.43 21.34
N GLY A 48 -11.52 -6.56 21.90
CA GLY A 48 -12.18 -6.57 23.20
C GLY A 48 -13.55 -5.88 23.20
N GLU A 49 -14.21 -5.86 22.04
CA GLU A 49 -15.45 -5.14 21.80
C GLU A 49 -16.54 -6.09 21.27
N ASN A 50 -17.78 -5.62 21.15
CA ASN A 50 -18.85 -6.43 20.55
C ASN A 50 -19.02 -6.12 19.05
N VAL A 51 -19.61 -7.09 18.32
CA VAL A 51 -19.85 -6.95 16.87
C VAL A 51 -20.75 -5.77 16.52
N ALA A 52 -21.66 -5.40 17.42
CA ALA A 52 -22.54 -4.24 17.21
C ALA A 52 -21.75 -2.94 17.11
N LEU A 53 -20.68 -2.79 17.90
CA LEU A 53 -19.78 -1.62 17.81
C LEU A 53 -18.98 -1.62 16.51
N VAL A 54 -18.48 -2.78 16.06
CA VAL A 54 -17.80 -2.88 14.74
C VAL A 54 -18.75 -2.42 13.62
N ASN A 55 -20.00 -2.87 13.64
CA ASN A 55 -21.00 -2.48 12.64
C ASN A 55 -21.46 -1.03 12.79
N TYR A 56 -21.47 -0.50 13.99
CA TYR A 56 -21.82 0.89 14.26
C TYR A 56 -20.79 1.85 13.64
N TYR A 57 -19.50 1.62 13.90
CA TYR A 57 -18.42 2.50 13.40
C TYR A 57 -18.14 2.29 11.90
N PHE A 58 -18.15 1.05 11.44
CA PHE A 58 -17.62 0.72 10.11
C PHE A 58 -18.64 0.13 9.15
N ARG A 59 -19.87 -0.10 9.58
CA ARG A 59 -21.00 -0.66 8.81
C ARG A 59 -20.77 -2.09 8.32
N SER A 60 -19.57 -2.40 7.79
CA SER A 60 -19.22 -3.74 7.30
C SER A 60 -17.72 -3.99 7.41
N LYS A 61 -17.33 -5.26 7.40
CA LYS A 61 -15.92 -5.69 7.30
C LYS A 61 -15.22 -5.08 6.07
N GLY A 62 -15.92 -4.99 4.94
CA GLY A 62 -15.39 -4.41 3.71
C GLY A 62 -15.09 -2.93 3.82
N GLN A 63 -15.96 -2.15 4.46
CA GLN A 63 -15.72 -0.72 4.71
C GLN A 63 -14.55 -0.50 5.67
N LEU A 64 -14.47 -1.28 6.74
CA LEU A 64 -13.34 -1.24 7.68
C LEU A 64 -12.01 -1.57 6.97
N TYR A 65 -12.00 -2.59 6.13
CA TYR A 65 -10.82 -2.97 5.35
C TYR A 65 -10.41 -1.84 4.40
N LYS A 66 -11.38 -1.26 3.67
CA LYS A 66 -11.15 -0.15 2.75
C LYS A 66 -10.52 1.05 3.47
N MET A 67 -11.03 1.43 4.64
CA MET A 67 -10.45 2.54 5.44
C MET A 67 -9.00 2.25 5.84
N ILE A 68 -8.71 1.03 6.31
CA ILE A 68 -7.34 0.63 6.68
C ILE A 68 -6.40 0.68 5.47
N PHE A 69 -6.89 0.29 4.30
CA PHE A 69 -6.15 0.35 3.04
C PHE A 69 -5.88 1.79 2.62
N GLU A 70 -6.90 2.65 2.67
CA GLU A 70 -6.78 4.07 2.31
C GLU A 70 -5.77 4.79 3.21
N ASP A 71 -5.78 4.53 4.52
CA ASP A 71 -4.79 5.06 5.47
C ASP A 71 -3.35 4.62 5.09
N ALA A 72 -3.16 3.32 4.82
CA ALA A 72 -1.84 2.79 4.47
C ALA A 72 -1.33 3.35 3.13
N LEU A 73 -2.22 3.49 2.14
CA LEU A 73 -1.89 4.08 0.85
C LEU A 73 -1.56 5.57 0.97
N GLU A 74 -2.30 6.33 1.79
CA GLU A 74 -2.02 7.74 2.05
C GLU A 74 -0.63 7.92 2.67
N ASP A 75 -0.27 7.09 3.68
CA ASP A 75 1.06 7.11 4.29
C ASP A 75 2.16 6.80 3.26
N PHE A 76 1.93 5.82 2.38
CA PHE A 76 2.85 5.49 1.31
C PHE A 76 3.02 6.67 0.32
N VAL A 77 1.91 7.24 -0.17
CA VAL A 77 1.92 8.38 -1.08
C VAL A 77 2.62 9.59 -0.47
N ASN A 78 2.34 9.92 0.79
CA ASN A 78 3.00 11.02 1.50
C ASN A 78 4.51 10.78 1.60
N SER A 79 4.95 9.53 1.84
CA SER A 79 6.36 9.18 1.83
C SER A 79 7.01 9.37 0.45
N MET A 80 6.26 9.16 -0.63
CA MET A 80 6.73 9.34 -2.00
C MET A 80 6.78 10.81 -2.42
N ILE A 81 5.85 11.65 -1.93
CA ILE A 81 5.89 13.10 -2.13
C ILE A 81 7.21 13.67 -1.59
N VAL A 82 7.64 13.23 -0.40
CA VAL A 82 8.91 13.66 0.19
C VAL A 82 10.11 13.24 -0.68
N VAL A 83 10.10 12.01 -1.21
CA VAL A 83 11.18 11.52 -2.08
C VAL A 83 11.22 12.27 -3.40
N PHE A 84 10.09 12.39 -4.08
CA PHE A 84 10.01 13.03 -5.39
C PHE A 84 10.22 14.54 -5.34
N GLY A 85 9.86 15.20 -4.23
CA GLY A 85 10.13 16.61 -3.99
C GLY A 85 11.55 16.93 -3.47
N SER A 86 12.41 15.92 -3.26
CA SER A 86 13.77 16.12 -2.77
C SER A 86 14.75 16.54 -3.88
N ASP A 87 15.94 17.04 -3.49
CA ASP A 87 17.03 17.40 -4.41
C ASP A 87 17.85 16.19 -4.92
N LYS A 88 17.41 14.97 -4.67
CA LYS A 88 18.07 13.75 -5.17
C LYS A 88 17.96 13.65 -6.69
N SER A 89 18.93 12.99 -7.32
CA SER A 89 18.85 12.67 -8.73
C SER A 89 17.62 11.81 -9.05
N LEU A 90 17.10 11.90 -10.26
CA LEU A 90 15.95 11.12 -10.69
C LEU A 90 16.21 9.60 -10.58
N LYS A 91 17.45 9.16 -10.86
CA LYS A 91 17.88 7.76 -10.67
C LYS A 91 17.75 7.33 -9.22
N GLU A 92 18.20 8.14 -8.26
CA GLU A 92 18.05 7.86 -6.82
C GLU A 92 16.59 7.87 -6.39
N LYS A 93 15.76 8.82 -6.87
CA LYS A 93 14.32 8.87 -6.60
C LYS A 93 13.63 7.59 -7.04
N MET A 94 13.94 7.07 -8.24
CA MET A 94 13.37 5.81 -8.75
C MET A 94 13.85 4.59 -7.95
N THR A 95 15.12 4.55 -7.57
CA THR A 95 15.64 3.48 -6.71
C THR A 95 14.90 3.44 -5.37
N ILE A 96 14.77 4.59 -4.71
CA ILE A 96 14.05 4.71 -3.44
C ILE A 96 12.56 4.35 -3.60
N PHE A 97 11.93 4.69 -4.73
CA PHE A 97 10.56 4.30 -5.01
C PHE A 97 10.40 2.77 -5.02
N ILE A 98 11.25 2.06 -5.75
CA ILE A 98 11.23 0.59 -5.80
C ILE A 98 11.42 -0.02 -4.41
N GLU A 99 12.38 0.48 -3.64
CA GLU A 99 12.66 0.02 -2.28
C GLU A 99 11.46 0.25 -1.33
N LYS A 100 10.83 1.42 -1.43
CA LYS A 100 9.64 1.76 -0.63
C LYS A 100 8.42 0.93 -1.01
N GLU A 101 8.24 0.60 -2.29
CA GLU A 101 7.18 -0.29 -2.75
C GLU A 101 7.31 -1.68 -2.10
N TYR A 102 8.50 -2.27 -2.13
CA TYR A 102 8.74 -3.54 -1.44
C TYR A 102 8.57 -3.44 0.08
N ALA A 103 9.04 -2.37 0.70
CA ALA A 103 8.87 -2.16 2.14
C ALA A 103 7.39 -1.96 2.53
N PHE A 104 6.61 -1.33 1.67
CA PHE A 104 5.17 -1.17 1.83
C PHE A 104 4.46 -2.52 1.74
N LEU A 105 4.76 -3.31 0.71
CA LEU A 105 4.17 -4.63 0.50
C LEU A 105 4.57 -5.64 1.58
N ALA A 106 5.79 -5.54 2.13
CA ALA A 106 6.19 -6.38 3.26
C ALA A 106 5.35 -6.13 4.53
N LYS A 107 4.83 -4.90 4.69
CA LYS A 107 3.93 -4.52 5.79
C LYS A 107 2.45 -4.79 5.48
N HIS A 108 2.11 -4.86 4.20
CA HIS A 108 0.74 -4.93 3.70
C HIS A 108 0.62 -5.95 2.55
N PRO A 109 1.00 -7.23 2.77
CA PRO A 109 1.05 -8.25 1.71
C PRO A 109 -0.33 -8.57 1.12
N GLU A 110 -1.40 -8.23 1.83
CA GLU A 110 -2.79 -8.42 1.40
C GLU A 110 -3.27 -7.35 0.39
N ILE A 111 -2.59 -6.21 0.29
CA ILE A 111 -3.03 -5.07 -0.54
C ILE A 111 -3.13 -5.41 -2.02
N PRO A 112 -2.15 -6.06 -2.67
CA PRO A 112 -2.26 -6.37 -4.09
C PRO A 112 -3.49 -7.22 -4.44
N ALA A 113 -3.79 -8.22 -3.63
CA ALA A 113 -4.97 -9.07 -3.82
C ALA A 113 -6.28 -8.29 -3.60
N PHE A 114 -6.31 -7.41 -2.61
CA PHE A 114 -7.46 -6.52 -2.38
C PHE A 114 -7.69 -5.58 -3.56
N LEU A 115 -6.65 -4.93 -4.08
CA LEU A 115 -6.74 -4.05 -5.24
C LEU A 115 -7.35 -4.77 -6.44
N LEU A 116 -6.87 -5.97 -6.77
CA LEU A 116 -7.41 -6.76 -7.87
C LEU A 116 -8.89 -7.11 -7.65
N ASN A 117 -9.29 -7.47 -6.43
CA ASN A 117 -10.68 -7.76 -6.12
C ASN A 117 -11.58 -6.53 -6.25
N GLU A 118 -11.13 -5.34 -5.78
CA GLU A 118 -11.89 -4.10 -5.92
C GLU A 118 -11.98 -3.63 -7.38
N MET A 119 -10.93 -3.81 -8.18
CA MET A 119 -10.93 -3.48 -9.60
C MET A 119 -11.86 -4.37 -10.44
N ASN A 120 -12.07 -5.61 -10.01
CA ASN A 120 -12.94 -6.59 -10.70
C ASN A 120 -14.40 -6.57 -10.20
N ARG A 121 -14.78 -5.61 -9.36
CA ARG A 121 -16.17 -5.48 -8.91
C ARG A 121 -17.06 -4.94 -10.04
N GLU A 122 -18.27 -5.49 -10.17
CA GLU A 122 -19.24 -5.08 -11.19
C GLU A 122 -19.74 -3.64 -11.01
N ASP A 123 -19.77 -3.14 -9.76
CA ASP A 123 -20.15 -1.77 -9.40
C ASP A 123 -19.03 -0.74 -9.60
N GLY A 124 -17.90 -1.16 -10.15
CA GLY A 124 -16.77 -0.30 -10.47
C GLY A 124 -15.76 -0.15 -9.32
N CYS A 125 -14.56 0.32 -9.69
CA CYS A 125 -13.49 0.55 -8.74
C CYS A 125 -13.81 1.78 -7.87
N SER A 126 -13.96 1.59 -6.57
CA SER A 126 -14.22 2.67 -5.60
C SER A 126 -12.93 3.24 -4.98
N ILE A 127 -11.78 2.94 -5.56
CA ILE A 127 -10.49 3.47 -5.09
C ILE A 127 -10.35 4.91 -5.58
N PRO A 128 -10.12 5.89 -4.70
CA PRO A 128 -9.90 7.29 -5.09
C PRO A 128 -8.56 7.41 -5.83
N SER A 129 -8.54 7.24 -7.14
CA SER A 129 -7.31 7.19 -7.94
C SER A 129 -6.71 8.56 -8.27
N ASN A 130 -7.55 9.59 -8.42
CA ASN A 130 -7.08 10.87 -8.97
C ASN A 130 -6.29 11.70 -7.96
N THR A 131 -6.69 11.74 -6.69
CA THR A 131 -6.04 12.59 -5.68
C THR A 131 -4.60 12.19 -5.37
N HIS A 132 -4.28 10.90 -5.34
CA HIS A 132 -2.93 10.41 -5.09
C HIS A 132 -1.99 10.71 -6.27
N PHE A 133 -2.47 10.49 -7.49
CA PHE A 133 -1.73 10.82 -8.70
C PHE A 133 -1.46 12.33 -8.81
N GLU A 134 -2.44 13.17 -8.52
CA GLU A 134 -2.31 14.63 -8.52
C GLU A 134 -1.29 15.12 -7.49
N LYS A 135 -1.28 14.54 -6.28
CA LYS A 135 -0.28 14.85 -5.25
C LYS A 135 1.15 14.52 -5.71
N ILE A 136 1.36 13.36 -6.35
CA ILE A 136 2.66 12.97 -6.91
C ILE A 136 3.02 13.88 -8.08
N ALA A 137 2.09 14.18 -8.98
CA ALA A 137 2.32 15.08 -10.10
C ALA A 137 2.77 16.48 -9.67
N ALA A 138 2.20 16.98 -8.56
CA ALA A 138 2.54 18.27 -7.99
C ALA A 138 4.00 18.37 -7.49
N THR A 139 4.71 17.25 -7.29
CA THR A 139 6.15 17.27 -6.95
C THR A 139 7.07 17.67 -8.11
N GLY A 140 6.54 17.69 -9.34
CA GLY A 140 7.33 17.98 -10.54
C GLY A 140 8.08 16.77 -11.11
N VAL A 141 8.00 15.57 -10.51
CA VAL A 141 8.75 14.37 -10.95
C VAL A 141 8.48 14.01 -12.42
N PHE A 142 7.27 14.23 -12.92
CA PHE A 142 6.97 13.97 -14.34
C PHE A 142 7.70 14.94 -15.29
N ALA A 143 7.83 16.21 -14.90
CA ALA A 143 8.61 17.17 -15.66
C ALA A 143 10.11 16.82 -15.65
N GLU A 144 10.63 16.36 -14.51
CA GLU A 144 12.00 15.84 -14.41
C GLU A 144 12.21 14.63 -15.34
N CYS A 145 11.26 13.67 -15.38
CA CYS A 145 11.33 12.53 -16.30
C CYS A 145 11.34 12.96 -17.77
N ILE A 146 10.45 13.88 -18.17
CA ILE A 146 10.39 14.39 -19.55
C ILE A 146 11.72 15.07 -19.92
N LYS A 147 12.26 15.90 -19.04
CA LYS A 147 13.54 16.57 -19.24
C LYS A 147 14.68 15.55 -19.38
N ALA A 148 14.76 14.57 -18.49
CA ALA A 148 15.78 13.51 -18.54
C ALA A 148 15.73 12.67 -19.84
N GLN A 149 14.53 12.42 -20.37
CA GLN A 149 14.36 11.75 -21.67
C GLN A 149 14.85 12.63 -22.82
N GLN A 150 14.56 13.95 -22.80
CA GLN A 150 15.04 14.90 -23.81
C GLN A 150 16.57 15.05 -23.80
N GLU A 151 17.17 15.00 -22.62
CA GLU A 151 18.63 15.07 -22.41
C GLU A 151 19.33 13.74 -22.68
N GLY A 152 18.60 12.65 -22.93
CA GLY A 152 19.15 11.31 -23.16
C GLY A 152 19.68 10.62 -21.89
N THR A 153 19.46 11.17 -20.70
CA THR A 153 19.88 10.60 -19.41
C THR A 153 18.88 9.59 -18.87
N MET A 154 17.68 9.54 -19.44
CA MET A 154 16.65 8.54 -19.17
C MET A 154 16.16 7.96 -20.51
N ARG A 155 15.90 6.65 -20.55
CA ARG A 155 15.32 5.98 -21.72
C ARG A 155 13.97 6.59 -22.10
N PRO A 156 13.71 6.87 -23.39
CA PRO A 156 12.40 7.29 -23.84
C PRO A 156 11.39 6.15 -23.66
N ILE A 157 10.46 6.37 -22.74
CA ILE A 157 9.37 5.43 -22.37
C ILE A 157 8.12 6.24 -22.05
N ASP A 158 6.95 5.70 -22.31
CA ASP A 158 5.71 6.27 -21.78
C ASP A 158 5.76 6.26 -20.25
N LEU A 159 5.64 7.43 -19.62
CA LEU A 159 5.73 7.56 -18.17
C LEU A 159 4.66 6.75 -17.43
N ARG A 160 3.53 6.46 -18.07
CA ARG A 160 2.48 5.58 -17.53
C ARG A 160 2.93 4.13 -17.40
N SER A 161 3.95 3.72 -18.16
CA SER A 161 4.51 2.36 -18.08
C SER A 161 5.42 2.16 -16.87
N ILE A 162 5.98 3.24 -16.29
CA ILE A 162 6.92 3.13 -15.16
C ILE A 162 6.24 2.51 -13.92
N PRO A 163 5.08 3.01 -13.43
CA PRO A 163 4.37 2.37 -12.34
C PRO A 163 4.00 0.92 -12.63
N LEU A 164 3.57 0.60 -13.86
CA LEU A 164 3.21 -0.76 -14.26
C LEU A 164 4.41 -1.70 -14.18
N LEU A 165 5.59 -1.28 -14.65
CA LEU A 165 6.82 -2.07 -14.56
C LEU A 165 7.21 -2.33 -13.11
N ILE A 166 7.10 -1.32 -12.23
CA ILE A 166 7.43 -1.46 -10.83
C ILE A 166 6.42 -2.38 -10.13
N MET A 167 5.13 -2.07 -10.23
CA MET A 167 4.07 -2.83 -9.57
C MET A 167 4.02 -4.29 -10.00
N SER A 168 4.15 -4.59 -11.31
CA SER A 168 4.13 -5.97 -11.80
C SER A 168 5.25 -6.81 -11.22
N ASN A 169 6.44 -6.25 -11.06
CA ASN A 169 7.58 -6.96 -10.50
C ASN A 169 7.56 -7.04 -8.97
N CYS A 170 6.98 -6.05 -8.28
CA CYS A 170 6.90 -6.04 -6.82
C CYS A 170 5.68 -6.81 -6.28
N HIS A 171 4.52 -6.69 -6.94
CA HIS A 171 3.25 -7.26 -6.43
C HIS A 171 3.13 -8.75 -6.71
N TYR A 172 3.52 -9.21 -7.91
CA TYR A 172 3.35 -10.60 -8.30
C TYR A 172 4.01 -11.60 -7.33
N PRO A 173 5.27 -11.44 -6.91
CA PRO A 173 5.87 -12.37 -5.95
C PRO A 173 5.06 -12.47 -4.66
N ILE A 174 4.61 -11.34 -4.11
CA ILE A 174 3.84 -11.29 -2.87
C ILE A 174 2.50 -12.02 -3.02
N MET A 175 1.77 -11.73 -4.10
CA MET A 175 0.47 -12.36 -4.37
C MET A 175 0.58 -13.86 -4.64
N ALA A 176 1.62 -14.28 -5.33
CA ALA A 176 1.84 -15.65 -5.78
C ALA A 176 2.72 -16.46 -4.80
N LYS A 177 2.99 -15.97 -3.57
CA LYS A 177 3.88 -16.62 -2.59
C LYS A 177 3.65 -18.13 -2.52
N ASN A 178 2.43 -18.55 -2.20
CA ASN A 178 2.11 -19.98 -2.04
C ASN A 178 2.31 -20.80 -3.32
N LEU A 179 2.00 -20.22 -4.48
CA LEU A 179 2.22 -20.86 -5.77
C LEU A 179 3.72 -21.02 -6.06
N ILE A 180 4.51 -19.97 -5.86
CA ILE A 180 5.96 -19.97 -6.09
C ILE A 180 6.62 -20.99 -5.16
N MET A 181 6.30 -20.97 -3.87
CA MET A 181 6.82 -21.94 -2.89
C MET A 181 6.49 -23.38 -3.29
N HIS A 182 5.24 -23.63 -3.71
CA HIS A 182 4.82 -24.98 -4.16
C HIS A 182 5.57 -25.43 -5.41
N LEU A 183 5.67 -24.57 -6.45
CA LEU A 183 6.32 -24.91 -7.71
C LEU A 183 7.83 -25.11 -7.58
N GLN A 184 8.47 -24.38 -6.67
CA GLN A 184 9.92 -24.43 -6.47
C GLN A 184 10.36 -25.29 -5.29
N GLY A 185 9.41 -25.86 -4.54
CA GLY A 185 9.68 -26.70 -3.37
C GLY A 185 10.32 -25.94 -2.21
N MET A 186 10.03 -24.64 -2.08
CA MET A 186 10.60 -23.76 -1.05
C MET A 186 9.81 -23.81 0.23
N ASN A 187 10.51 -23.71 1.37
CA ASN A 187 9.91 -23.37 2.66
C ASN A 187 9.87 -21.83 2.84
N ASP A 188 9.25 -21.34 3.93
CA ASP A 188 9.08 -19.92 4.18
C ASP A 188 10.43 -19.15 4.26
N ASN A 189 11.45 -19.72 4.88
CA ASN A 189 12.76 -19.05 5.01
C ASN A 189 13.47 -18.93 3.65
N GLU A 190 13.40 -19.97 2.84
CA GLU A 190 13.95 -19.97 1.47
C GLU A 190 13.21 -18.98 0.58
N TYR A 191 11.89 -18.88 0.73
CA TYR A 191 11.11 -17.89 0.00
C TYR A 191 11.46 -16.45 0.39
N GLU A 192 11.60 -16.15 1.68
CA GLU A 192 11.96 -14.80 2.15
C GLU A 192 13.37 -14.39 1.67
N GLU A 193 14.34 -15.30 1.67
CA GLU A 193 15.67 -15.02 1.10
C GLU A 193 15.61 -14.84 -0.42
N ASN A 194 14.84 -15.65 -1.13
CA ASN A 194 14.60 -15.49 -2.57
C ASN A 194 13.93 -14.15 -2.89
N LEU A 195 12.93 -13.75 -2.11
CA LEU A 195 12.24 -12.46 -2.28
C LEU A 195 13.19 -11.27 -2.07
N LYS A 196 14.12 -11.38 -1.11
CA LYS A 196 15.14 -10.35 -0.88
C LYS A 196 16.07 -10.21 -2.09
N GLN A 197 16.57 -11.32 -2.62
CA GLN A 197 17.41 -11.32 -3.82
C GLN A 197 16.63 -10.80 -5.05
N HIS A 198 15.38 -11.22 -5.20
CA HIS A 198 14.49 -10.72 -6.26
C HIS A 198 14.33 -9.20 -6.21
N ARG A 199 14.15 -8.62 -5.03
CA ARG A 199 14.08 -7.16 -4.84
C ARG A 199 15.34 -6.46 -5.35
N GLU A 200 16.51 -6.98 -5.02
CA GLU A 200 17.79 -6.42 -5.48
C GLU A 200 17.92 -6.50 -7.01
N HIS A 201 17.59 -7.65 -7.60
CA HIS A 201 17.60 -7.85 -9.05
C HIS A 201 16.60 -6.93 -9.77
N VAL A 202 15.38 -6.80 -9.28
CA VAL A 202 14.36 -5.92 -9.86
C VAL A 202 14.80 -4.45 -9.78
N SER A 203 15.34 -4.01 -8.65
CA SER A 203 15.84 -2.66 -8.50
C SER A 203 16.94 -2.37 -9.51
N GLN A 204 17.95 -3.24 -9.61
CA GLN A 204 19.05 -3.10 -10.58
C GLN A 204 18.54 -3.12 -12.02
N MET A 205 17.68 -4.08 -12.37
CA MET A 205 17.12 -4.24 -13.70
C MET A 205 16.33 -3.00 -14.14
N LEU A 206 15.41 -2.53 -13.31
CA LEU A 206 14.55 -1.39 -13.64
C LEU A 206 15.35 -0.08 -13.70
N VAL A 207 16.26 0.14 -12.75
CA VAL A 207 17.11 1.34 -12.74
C VAL A 207 18.04 1.35 -13.96
N HIS A 208 18.68 0.23 -14.28
CA HIS A 208 19.54 0.14 -15.46
C HIS A 208 18.73 0.27 -16.76
N TYR A 209 17.52 -0.27 -16.82
CA TYR A 209 16.64 -0.12 -17.98
C TYR A 209 16.23 1.34 -18.19
N LEU A 210 15.86 2.05 -17.12
CA LEU A 210 15.41 3.44 -17.19
C LEU A 210 16.57 4.42 -17.42
N PHE A 211 17.73 4.16 -16.83
CA PHE A 211 18.92 5.01 -16.86
C PHE A 211 20.12 4.23 -17.39
N PRO A 212 20.18 3.97 -18.72
CA PRO A 212 21.30 3.24 -19.30
C PRO A 212 22.61 4.02 -19.10
N GLU A 213 23.68 3.32 -18.79
CA GLU A 213 25.03 3.88 -18.84
C GLU A 213 25.42 4.03 -20.32
N ASN A 214 25.81 5.23 -20.72
CA ASN A 214 26.29 5.55 -22.06
C ASN A 214 27.69 5.00 -22.29
#